data_41446dd5bc67c94018872c7c89547057
#
_entry.id   41446dd5bc67c94018872c7c89547057
#
_cell.length_a   1.000
_cell.length_b   1.000
_cell.length_c   1.000
_cell.angle_alpha   90.00
_cell.angle_beta   90.00
_cell.angle_gamma   90.00
#
_symmetry.space_group_name_H-M   'P 1'
#
loop_
_entity.id
_entity.type
_entity.pdbx_description
1 polymer ?
#
loop_
_entity_poly.entity_id
_entity_poly.type
_entity_poly.pdbx_seq_one_letter_code
_entity_poly.pdbx_strand_id
1 'polypeptide(L)'
;MRKILFLLVVFALTSVSADAQFLFRVSGNRLKKPSYLFGTIHTLPGSLLDSIPSYQKAEAKCQQLFAEMDITDQQKKNEFINSGQEALMLPDSMTIYDLLTPEQLELLKTVMAKQTRELIMARTTDEEAKARMTDEKFYLSAEVGLEQMKHLMPLAFSSTIDLLINTSFATFSDTIIDHTCIERAKERNMAIGQLDQVQQDSVAKMRETLMQNIPAQVDTLVNVLNTYEQRKQRGAEQKRFFEKCKEYWSASDYESFTKYCDETEFVEKSPQLLKARNEKWLPKIKEAMKESPTMFAFGAGHLVGPSGVVQILRNAGYKVKQVK
;
A
#
# COMPACT_ATOMS: atom_id res chain seq x y z
N MET A 1 4.10 58.51 -39.71
CA MET A 1 4.35 57.08 -40.01
C MET A 1 4.93 56.44 -38.76
N ARG A 2 4.09 55.75 -37.99
CA ARG A 2 4.47 55.06 -36.75
C ARG A 2 4.89 53.62 -37.10
N LYS A 3 6.14 53.29 -36.87
CA LYS A 3 6.65 51.90 -36.98
C LYS A 3 6.22 51.13 -35.75
N ILE A 4 5.32 50.17 -35.95
CA ILE A 4 4.95 49.20 -34.91
C ILE A 4 5.98 48.09 -34.91
N LEU A 5 6.75 48.00 -33.82
CA LEU A 5 7.74 46.96 -33.59
C LEU A 5 7.00 45.75 -32.99
N PHE A 6 6.80 44.69 -33.78
CA PHE A 6 6.27 43.42 -33.32
C PHE A 6 7.32 42.67 -32.54
N LEU A 7 7.18 42.64 -31.22
CA LEU A 7 8.02 41.84 -30.34
C LEU A 7 7.46 40.41 -30.34
N LEU A 8 8.05 39.51 -31.11
CA LEU A 8 7.81 38.08 -31.04
C LEU A 8 8.42 37.52 -29.75
N VAL A 9 7.63 37.36 -28.71
CA VAL A 9 7.98 36.55 -27.52
C VAL A 9 7.88 35.09 -27.92
N VAL A 10 9.03 34.50 -28.25
CA VAL A 10 9.14 33.05 -28.39
C VAL A 10 9.10 32.47 -26.99
N PHE A 11 7.90 31.98 -26.60
CA PHE A 11 7.76 31.08 -25.46
C PHE A 11 8.47 29.80 -25.84
N ALA A 12 9.70 29.64 -25.41
CA ALA A 12 10.37 28.35 -25.37
C ALA A 12 9.59 27.49 -24.37
N LEU A 13 8.67 26.69 -24.89
CA LEU A 13 8.12 25.54 -24.17
C LEU A 13 9.31 24.59 -23.92
N THR A 14 10.04 24.81 -22.85
CA THR A 14 10.85 23.76 -22.27
C THR A 14 9.85 22.72 -21.80
N SER A 15 9.64 21.70 -22.62
CA SER A 15 9.05 20.45 -22.18
C SER A 15 9.97 19.95 -21.06
N VAL A 16 9.61 20.23 -19.81
CA VAL A 16 10.17 19.55 -18.67
C VAL A 16 9.71 18.11 -18.85
N SER A 17 10.56 17.28 -19.46
CA SER A 17 10.37 15.85 -19.43
C SER A 17 10.37 15.49 -17.94
N ALA A 18 9.25 14.99 -17.43
CA ALA A 18 9.19 14.46 -16.10
C ALA A 18 10.10 13.22 -16.04
N ASP A 19 11.35 13.43 -15.65
CA ASP A 19 12.29 12.35 -15.42
C ASP A 19 11.83 11.61 -14.16
N ALA A 20 11.71 10.28 -14.23
CA ALA A 20 11.27 9.47 -13.10
C ALA A 20 12.36 9.44 -12.02
N GLN A 21 12.35 10.40 -11.10
CA GLN A 21 13.35 10.44 -10.02
C GLN A 21 13.22 9.27 -9.03
N PHE A 22 12.11 8.52 -9.06
CA PHE A 22 11.92 7.28 -8.30
C PHE A 22 12.39 6.02 -9.07
N LEU A 23 13.13 6.20 -10.14
CA LEU A 23 13.74 5.16 -10.96
C LEU A 23 15.26 5.11 -10.75
N PHE A 24 15.78 3.95 -10.41
CA PHE A 24 17.21 3.72 -10.19
C PHE A 24 17.74 2.63 -11.11
N ARG A 25 18.89 2.89 -11.71
CA ARG A 25 19.64 1.91 -12.49
C ARG A 25 20.65 1.20 -11.59
N VAL A 26 20.60 -0.12 -11.56
CA VAL A 26 21.51 -0.99 -10.82
C VAL A 26 22.50 -1.63 -11.82
N SER A 27 23.80 -1.54 -11.53
CA SER A 27 24.86 -2.09 -12.38
C SER A 27 26.11 -2.43 -11.56
N GLY A 28 27.11 -2.99 -12.20
CA GLY A 28 28.33 -3.42 -11.52
C GLY A 28 28.19 -4.82 -10.93
N ASN A 29 29.07 -5.21 -10.01
CA ASN A 29 29.07 -6.51 -9.33
C ASN A 29 28.90 -7.70 -10.31
N ARG A 30 29.61 -7.65 -11.47
CA ARG A 30 29.58 -8.65 -12.56
C ARG A 30 28.24 -8.83 -13.27
N LEU A 31 27.26 -7.92 -13.10
CA LEU A 31 26.06 -7.95 -13.92
C LEU A 31 26.39 -7.70 -15.39
N LYS A 32 25.88 -8.57 -16.26
CA LYS A 32 26.08 -8.44 -17.72
C LYS A 32 25.33 -7.25 -18.32
N LYS A 33 24.14 -6.97 -17.79
CA LYS A 33 23.28 -5.85 -18.19
C LYS A 33 22.71 -5.20 -16.91
N PRO A 34 22.33 -3.92 -16.98
CA PRO A 34 21.72 -3.25 -15.83
C PRO A 34 20.30 -3.75 -15.57
N SER A 35 19.91 -3.67 -14.30
CA SER A 35 18.53 -3.80 -13.83
C SER A 35 18.05 -2.45 -13.28
N TYR A 36 16.76 -2.36 -12.94
CA TYR A 36 16.16 -1.11 -12.50
C TYR A 36 15.27 -1.32 -11.29
N LEU A 37 15.26 -0.33 -10.39
CA LEU A 37 14.32 -0.23 -9.27
C LEU A 37 13.36 0.92 -9.57
N PHE A 38 12.09 0.70 -9.41
CA PHE A 38 11.06 1.72 -9.58
C PHE A 38 10.18 1.79 -8.32
N GLY A 39 10.19 2.95 -7.68
CA GLY A 39 9.37 3.22 -6.49
C GLY A 39 7.99 3.70 -6.88
N THR A 40 6.95 2.97 -6.48
CA THR A 40 5.55 3.30 -6.71
C THR A 40 4.91 3.96 -5.49
N ILE A 41 3.76 4.58 -5.68
CA ILE A 41 2.81 4.93 -4.62
C ILE A 41 1.53 4.19 -4.94
N HIS A 42 1.19 3.19 -4.14
CA HIS A 42 0.10 2.22 -4.39
C HIS A 42 -1.29 2.82 -4.68
N THR A 43 -1.50 4.09 -4.36
CA THR A 43 -2.78 4.79 -4.60
C THR A 43 -2.76 5.69 -5.83
N LEU A 44 -1.65 5.72 -6.60
CA LEU A 44 -1.57 6.48 -7.84
C LEU A 44 -2.13 5.68 -9.01
N PRO A 45 -2.79 6.35 -9.98
CA PRO A 45 -3.32 5.68 -11.16
C PRO A 45 -2.20 5.20 -12.08
N GLY A 46 -2.40 4.01 -12.67
CA GLY A 46 -1.44 3.38 -13.58
C GLY A 46 -1.18 4.16 -14.85
N SER A 47 -2.15 4.97 -15.30
CA SER A 47 -2.02 5.86 -16.47
C SER A 47 -0.83 6.83 -16.38
N LEU A 48 -0.35 7.13 -15.16
CA LEU A 48 0.83 7.96 -14.99
C LEU A 48 2.10 7.36 -15.61
N LEU A 49 2.20 6.03 -15.75
CA LEU A 49 3.36 5.39 -16.39
C LEU A 49 3.56 5.83 -17.84
N ASP A 50 2.48 6.23 -18.52
CA ASP A 50 2.54 6.71 -19.91
C ASP A 50 3.21 8.08 -20.03
N SER A 51 3.21 8.85 -18.95
CA SER A 51 3.85 10.16 -18.88
C SER A 51 5.29 10.12 -18.38
N ILE A 52 5.88 8.91 -18.16
CA ILE A 52 7.25 8.74 -17.66
C ILE A 52 8.15 8.07 -18.72
N PRO A 53 8.73 8.82 -19.66
CA PRO A 53 9.53 8.24 -20.73
C PRO A 53 10.77 7.46 -20.25
N SER A 54 11.36 7.87 -19.12
CA SER A 54 12.52 7.18 -18.53
C SER A 54 12.15 5.79 -17.99
N TYR A 55 10.94 5.63 -17.42
CA TYR A 55 10.41 4.32 -17.03
C TYR A 55 10.23 3.42 -18.25
N GLN A 56 9.58 3.90 -19.32
CA GLN A 56 9.36 3.14 -20.54
C GLN A 56 10.68 2.68 -21.19
N LYS A 57 11.69 3.56 -21.23
CA LYS A 57 13.03 3.24 -21.73
C LYS A 57 13.76 2.20 -20.86
N ALA A 58 13.54 2.22 -19.55
CA ALA A 58 14.11 1.25 -18.62
C ALA A 58 13.40 -0.11 -18.75
N GLU A 59 12.08 -0.11 -18.75
CA GLU A 59 11.23 -1.29 -18.95
C GLU A 59 11.59 -2.02 -20.26
N ALA A 60 11.78 -1.29 -21.36
CA ALA A 60 12.16 -1.85 -22.66
C ALA A 60 13.50 -2.61 -22.65
N LYS A 61 14.35 -2.40 -21.65
CA LYS A 61 15.65 -3.08 -21.49
C LYS A 61 15.57 -4.30 -20.57
N CYS A 62 14.43 -4.52 -19.92
CA CYS A 62 14.21 -5.61 -18.98
C CYS A 62 13.55 -6.83 -19.69
N GLN A 63 13.81 -8.00 -19.15
CA GLN A 63 13.24 -9.28 -19.63
C GLN A 63 12.32 -9.90 -18.58
N GLN A 64 12.35 -9.37 -17.37
CA GLN A 64 11.49 -9.79 -16.26
C GLN A 64 11.14 -8.62 -15.39
N LEU A 65 10.01 -8.73 -14.69
CA LEU A 65 9.55 -7.79 -13.68
C LEU A 65 9.31 -8.54 -12.37
N PHE A 66 9.79 -7.97 -11.27
CA PHE A 66 9.47 -8.41 -9.92
C PHE A 66 8.70 -7.29 -9.21
N ALA A 67 7.47 -7.60 -8.79
CA ALA A 67 6.67 -6.76 -7.90
C ALA A 67 6.78 -7.24 -6.44
N GLU A 68 6.21 -6.50 -5.51
CA GLU A 68 6.07 -6.98 -4.13
C GLU A 68 5.28 -8.28 -4.11
N MET A 69 4.10 -8.28 -4.75
CA MET A 69 3.21 -9.41 -4.96
C MET A 69 2.58 -9.33 -6.36
N ASP A 70 2.30 -10.46 -7.00
CA ASP A 70 1.52 -10.49 -8.23
C ASP A 70 0.03 -10.34 -7.92
N ILE A 71 -0.43 -9.08 -7.89
CA ILE A 71 -1.83 -8.72 -7.61
C ILE A 71 -2.75 -8.88 -8.83
N THR A 72 -2.22 -9.26 -9.98
CA THR A 72 -2.98 -9.46 -11.23
C THR A 72 -3.39 -10.92 -11.44
N ASP A 73 -2.81 -11.85 -10.69
CA ASP A 73 -3.21 -13.24 -10.63
C ASP A 73 -4.44 -13.40 -9.74
N GLN A 74 -5.62 -13.42 -10.37
CA GLN A 74 -6.89 -13.47 -9.66
C GLN A 74 -7.04 -14.75 -8.82
N GLN A 75 -6.49 -15.87 -9.28
CA GLN A 75 -6.52 -17.12 -8.54
C GLN A 75 -5.70 -17.00 -7.25
N LYS A 76 -4.45 -16.58 -7.33
CA LYS A 76 -3.60 -16.37 -6.16
C LYS A 76 -4.16 -15.31 -5.21
N LYS A 77 -4.75 -14.24 -5.76
CA LYS A 77 -5.41 -13.22 -4.96
C LYS A 77 -6.60 -13.81 -4.17
N ASN A 78 -7.44 -14.61 -4.82
CA ASN A 78 -8.56 -15.27 -4.16
C ASN A 78 -8.09 -16.29 -3.11
N GLU A 79 -7.08 -17.10 -3.44
CA GLU A 79 -6.46 -18.03 -2.49
C GLU A 79 -5.91 -17.31 -1.26
N PHE A 80 -5.22 -16.20 -1.45
CA PHE A 80 -4.68 -15.37 -0.36
C PHE A 80 -5.79 -14.78 0.52
N ILE A 81 -6.86 -14.21 -0.09
CA ILE A 81 -8.00 -13.65 0.63
C ILE A 81 -8.71 -14.75 1.43
N ASN A 82 -9.03 -15.87 0.79
CA ASN A 82 -9.76 -16.98 1.42
C ASN A 82 -8.95 -17.59 2.58
N SER A 83 -7.67 -17.81 2.36
CA SER A 83 -6.76 -18.32 3.39
C SER A 83 -6.64 -17.36 4.58
N GLY A 84 -6.55 -16.06 4.31
CA GLY A 84 -6.53 -15.03 5.35
C GLY A 84 -7.83 -14.97 6.13
N GLN A 85 -8.97 -15.08 5.46
CA GLN A 85 -10.29 -15.15 6.10
C GLN A 85 -10.41 -16.39 6.98
N GLU A 86 -10.04 -17.56 6.45
CA GLU A 86 -10.07 -18.82 7.21
C GLU A 86 -9.20 -18.77 8.47
N ALA A 87 -8.01 -18.16 8.39
CA ALA A 87 -7.11 -18.01 9.53
C ALA A 87 -7.69 -17.13 10.65
N LEU A 88 -8.61 -16.22 10.32
CA LEU A 88 -9.26 -15.29 11.24
C LEU A 88 -10.61 -15.76 11.77
N MET A 89 -11.05 -16.98 11.42
CA MET A 89 -12.31 -17.55 11.92
C MET A 89 -12.12 -18.23 13.27
N LEU A 90 -13.04 -17.96 14.18
CA LEU A 90 -13.24 -18.74 15.40
C LEU A 90 -13.78 -20.14 15.05
N PRO A 91 -13.62 -21.15 15.93
CA PRO A 91 -14.35 -22.42 15.80
C PRO A 91 -15.87 -22.20 15.82
N ASP A 92 -16.63 -23.09 15.17
CA ASP A 92 -18.10 -23.00 15.11
C ASP A 92 -18.79 -22.99 16.49
N SER A 93 -18.12 -23.56 17.50
CA SER A 93 -18.58 -23.58 18.89
C SER A 93 -18.33 -22.27 19.65
N MET A 94 -17.71 -21.27 19.04
CA MET A 94 -17.29 -20.02 19.68
C MET A 94 -17.66 -18.81 18.82
N THR A 95 -18.10 -17.75 19.47
CA THR A 95 -18.45 -16.49 18.83
C THR A 95 -17.80 -15.32 19.56
N ILE A 96 -17.82 -14.14 18.95
CA ILE A 96 -17.38 -12.90 19.60
C ILE A 96 -18.17 -12.60 20.87
N TYR A 97 -19.43 -13.08 20.95
CA TYR A 97 -20.29 -12.90 22.13
C TYR A 97 -19.79 -13.69 23.34
N ASP A 98 -19.06 -14.79 23.13
CA ASP A 98 -18.47 -15.59 24.20
C ASP A 98 -17.18 -14.98 24.75
N LEU A 99 -16.59 -14.03 24.01
CA LEU A 99 -15.28 -13.45 24.29
C LEU A 99 -15.33 -12.05 24.90
N LEU A 100 -16.42 -11.32 24.67
CA LEU A 100 -16.59 -9.92 25.12
C LEU A 100 -17.65 -9.82 26.21
N THR A 101 -17.44 -8.90 27.16
CA THR A 101 -18.49 -8.56 28.12
C THR A 101 -19.64 -7.80 27.44
N PRO A 102 -20.84 -7.72 28.05
CA PRO A 102 -21.95 -6.94 27.50
C PRO A 102 -21.56 -5.48 27.21
N GLU A 103 -20.77 -4.85 28.07
CA GLU A 103 -20.31 -3.47 27.91
C GLU A 103 -19.33 -3.34 26.72
N GLN A 104 -18.46 -4.33 26.53
CA GLN A 104 -17.52 -4.37 25.40
C GLN A 104 -18.24 -4.61 24.06
N LEU A 105 -19.27 -5.46 24.06
CA LEU A 105 -20.13 -5.68 22.90
C LEU A 105 -20.90 -4.43 22.51
N GLU A 106 -21.43 -3.70 23.49
CA GLU A 106 -22.13 -2.44 23.26
C GLU A 106 -21.20 -1.37 22.70
N LEU A 107 -19.98 -1.31 23.21
CA LEU A 107 -18.95 -0.41 22.67
C LEU A 107 -18.56 -0.78 21.24
N LEU A 108 -18.42 -2.07 20.91
CA LEU A 108 -18.14 -2.55 19.56
C LEU A 108 -19.24 -2.14 18.58
N LYS A 109 -20.51 -2.38 18.92
CA LYS A 109 -21.67 -1.95 18.10
C LYS A 109 -21.68 -0.44 17.88
N THR A 110 -21.43 0.33 18.94
CA THR A 110 -21.40 1.80 18.88
C THR A 110 -20.31 2.29 17.93
N VAL A 111 -19.12 1.73 18.01
CA VAL A 111 -18.00 2.10 17.10
C VAL A 111 -18.30 1.67 15.66
N MET A 112 -18.84 0.47 15.44
CA MET A 112 -19.24 0.00 14.11
C MET A 112 -20.34 0.90 13.49
N ALA A 113 -21.36 1.26 14.27
CA ALA A 113 -22.44 2.15 13.84
C ALA A 113 -21.89 3.54 13.44
N LYS A 114 -21.02 4.10 14.27
CA LYS A 114 -20.37 5.38 14.02
C LYS A 114 -19.51 5.34 12.75
N GLN A 115 -18.71 4.31 12.59
CA GLN A 115 -17.85 4.13 11.42
C GLN A 115 -18.67 3.96 10.13
N THR A 116 -19.73 3.16 10.18
CA THR A 116 -20.66 2.95 9.05
C THR A 116 -21.34 4.28 8.69
N ARG A 117 -21.82 5.04 9.68
CA ARG A 117 -22.40 6.36 9.48
C ARG A 117 -21.44 7.30 8.76
N GLU A 118 -20.22 7.42 9.24
CA GLU A 118 -19.19 8.29 8.66
C GLU A 118 -18.88 7.92 7.20
N LEU A 119 -18.74 6.63 6.91
CA LEU A 119 -18.47 6.14 5.55
C LEU A 119 -19.62 6.42 4.59
N ILE A 120 -20.86 6.19 5.01
CA ILE A 120 -22.04 6.40 4.18
C ILE A 120 -22.27 7.90 3.97
N MET A 121 -22.19 8.71 5.05
CA MET A 121 -22.39 10.16 4.97
C MET A 121 -21.35 10.83 4.07
N ALA A 122 -20.09 10.35 4.08
CA ALA A 122 -19.03 10.87 3.21
C ALA A 122 -19.27 10.56 1.72
N ARG A 123 -20.00 9.49 1.39
CA ARG A 123 -20.25 9.03 0.01
C ARG A 123 -21.61 9.45 -0.53
N THR A 124 -22.55 9.81 0.33
CA THR A 124 -23.90 10.19 -0.04
C THR A 124 -23.93 11.68 -0.39
N THR A 125 -24.31 12.02 -1.62
CA THR A 125 -24.49 13.41 -2.09
C THR A 125 -25.92 13.90 -1.97
N ASP A 126 -26.89 13.01 -1.80
CA ASP A 126 -28.32 13.30 -1.67
C ASP A 126 -28.66 13.69 -0.22
N GLU A 127 -29.04 14.93 0.00
CA GLU A 127 -29.37 15.49 1.31
C GLU A 127 -30.66 14.88 1.89
N GLU A 128 -31.64 14.50 1.06
CA GLU A 128 -32.85 13.82 1.54
C GLU A 128 -32.51 12.39 2.01
N ALA A 129 -31.64 11.70 1.30
CA ALA A 129 -31.16 10.39 1.73
C ALA A 129 -30.40 10.49 3.07
N LYS A 130 -29.54 11.50 3.24
CA LYS A 130 -28.85 11.76 4.52
C LYS A 130 -29.83 11.99 5.66
N ALA A 131 -30.87 12.81 5.44
CA ALA A 131 -31.88 13.11 6.46
C ALA A 131 -32.68 11.89 6.93
N ARG A 132 -32.80 10.87 6.08
CA ARG A 132 -33.50 9.60 6.42
C ARG A 132 -32.61 8.61 7.20
N MET A 133 -31.31 8.90 7.31
CA MET A 133 -30.34 8.05 8.01
C MET A 133 -30.21 8.51 9.46
N THR A 134 -30.89 7.80 10.38
CA THR A 134 -30.85 8.08 11.82
C THR A 134 -29.76 7.26 12.49
N ASP A 135 -29.29 7.70 13.65
CA ASP A 135 -28.31 6.97 14.46
C ASP A 135 -28.82 5.58 14.86
N GLU A 136 -30.14 5.44 15.13
CA GLU A 136 -30.79 4.18 15.38
C GLU A 136 -30.64 3.19 14.21
N LYS A 137 -30.83 3.64 12.95
CA LYS A 137 -30.64 2.78 11.78
C LYS A 137 -29.20 2.31 11.62
N PHE A 138 -28.24 3.16 11.91
CA PHE A 138 -26.82 2.76 11.88
C PHE A 138 -26.50 1.77 12.98
N TYR A 139 -27.08 1.93 14.16
CA TYR A 139 -26.92 0.99 15.25
C TYR A 139 -27.51 -0.38 14.93
N LEU A 140 -28.74 -0.43 14.40
CA LEU A 140 -29.37 -1.68 13.94
C LEU A 140 -28.57 -2.35 12.82
N SER A 141 -28.00 -1.55 11.90
CA SER A 141 -27.12 -2.07 10.86
C SER A 141 -25.83 -2.68 11.44
N ALA A 142 -25.29 -2.09 12.49
CA ALA A 142 -24.13 -2.63 13.19
C ALA A 142 -24.45 -3.96 13.91
N GLU A 143 -25.63 -4.08 14.51
CA GLU A 143 -26.07 -5.33 15.14
C GLU A 143 -26.20 -6.47 14.11
N VAL A 144 -26.82 -6.20 12.95
CA VAL A 144 -26.92 -7.18 11.85
C VAL A 144 -25.53 -7.54 11.32
N GLY A 145 -24.66 -6.56 11.14
CA GLY A 145 -23.28 -6.79 10.71
C GLY A 145 -22.48 -7.63 11.71
N LEU A 146 -22.64 -7.35 13.00
CA LEU A 146 -21.97 -8.11 14.06
C LEU A 146 -22.45 -9.57 14.09
N GLU A 147 -23.75 -9.80 13.93
CA GLU A 147 -24.31 -11.16 13.86
C GLU A 147 -23.74 -11.94 12.65
N GLN A 148 -23.60 -11.30 11.50
CA GLN A 148 -23.00 -11.92 10.31
C GLN A 148 -21.51 -12.24 10.50
N MET A 149 -20.82 -11.46 11.32
CA MET A 149 -19.38 -11.57 11.58
C MET A 149 -19.06 -12.25 12.92
N LYS A 150 -20.02 -12.82 13.61
CA LYS A 150 -19.87 -13.34 14.99
C LYS A 150 -18.79 -14.40 15.16
N HIS A 151 -18.45 -15.13 14.11
CA HIS A 151 -17.39 -16.14 14.12
C HIS A 151 -16.00 -15.58 13.76
N LEU A 152 -15.85 -14.27 13.61
CA LEU A 152 -14.53 -13.68 13.43
C LEU A 152 -13.79 -13.49 14.76
N MET A 153 -12.47 -13.69 14.73
CA MET A 153 -11.59 -13.42 15.87
C MET A 153 -11.58 -11.92 16.20
N PRO A 154 -11.32 -11.53 17.48
CA PRO A 154 -11.23 -10.12 17.86
C PRO A 154 -10.23 -9.31 17.03
N LEU A 155 -9.13 -9.92 16.58
CA LEU A 155 -8.15 -9.31 15.69
C LEU A 155 -8.75 -8.87 14.36
N ALA A 156 -9.69 -9.63 13.81
CA ALA A 156 -10.35 -9.28 12.54
C ALA A 156 -11.15 -7.96 12.68
N PHE A 157 -11.87 -7.79 13.79
CA PHE A 157 -12.58 -6.55 14.09
C PHE A 157 -11.62 -5.38 14.25
N SER A 158 -10.53 -5.55 15.03
CA SER A 158 -9.52 -4.52 15.23
C SER A 158 -8.92 -4.07 13.90
N SER A 159 -8.53 -5.03 13.07
CA SER A 159 -7.91 -4.78 11.76
C SER A 159 -8.89 -4.10 10.80
N THR A 160 -10.17 -4.50 10.81
CA THR A 160 -11.20 -3.91 9.96
C THR A 160 -11.47 -2.46 10.36
N ILE A 161 -11.57 -2.17 11.68
CA ILE A 161 -11.77 -0.81 12.18
C ILE A 161 -10.61 0.09 11.75
N ASP A 162 -9.37 -0.35 11.95
CA ASP A 162 -8.18 0.41 11.56
C ASP A 162 -8.08 0.56 10.02
N LEU A 163 -8.38 -0.48 9.26
CA LEU A 163 -8.42 -0.43 7.80
C LEU A 163 -9.41 0.63 7.32
N LEU A 164 -10.63 0.62 7.82
CA LEU A 164 -11.67 1.57 7.42
C LEU A 164 -11.33 3.02 7.82
N ILE A 165 -10.67 3.25 8.95
CA ILE A 165 -10.13 4.56 9.31
C ILE A 165 -9.13 5.04 8.23
N ASN A 166 -8.29 4.15 7.74
CA ASN A 166 -7.23 4.48 6.79
C ASN A 166 -7.72 4.51 5.32
N THR A 167 -8.69 3.65 4.94
CA THR A 167 -9.17 3.52 3.55
C THR A 167 -10.33 4.45 3.20
N SER A 168 -10.98 5.10 4.18
CA SER A 168 -12.00 6.13 3.91
C SER A 168 -11.51 7.24 2.96
N PHE A 169 -10.24 7.18 2.56
CA PHE A 169 -9.54 8.15 1.73
C PHE A 169 -9.06 7.61 0.38
N ALA A 170 -9.22 6.31 0.09
CA ALA A 170 -8.82 5.73 -1.18
C ALA A 170 -10.01 5.71 -2.16
N THR A 171 -10.02 6.61 -3.12
CA THR A 171 -10.84 6.47 -4.32
C THR A 171 -10.10 5.53 -5.28
N PHE A 172 -10.49 4.26 -5.31
CA PHE A 172 -9.99 3.31 -6.31
C PHE A 172 -10.82 3.44 -7.59
N SER A 173 -10.70 4.56 -8.30
CA SER A 173 -11.39 4.75 -9.59
C SER A 173 -10.64 4.16 -10.77
N ASP A 174 -9.30 4.02 -10.66
CA ASP A 174 -8.43 3.54 -11.72
C ASP A 174 -7.59 2.35 -11.25
N THR A 175 -7.08 1.58 -12.23
CA THR A 175 -6.08 0.57 -11.98
C THR A 175 -4.84 1.21 -11.37
N ILE A 176 -4.41 0.73 -10.21
CA ILE A 176 -3.26 1.29 -9.49
C ILE A 176 -1.96 1.04 -10.26
N ILE A 177 -0.96 1.90 -10.02
CA ILE A 177 0.31 1.90 -10.74
C ILE A 177 1.05 0.55 -10.64
N ASP A 178 0.99 -0.12 -9.50
CA ASP A 178 1.62 -1.44 -9.29
C ASP A 178 1.00 -2.52 -10.19
N HIS A 179 -0.33 -2.54 -10.29
CA HIS A 179 -1.06 -3.43 -11.17
C HIS A 179 -0.68 -3.16 -12.64
N THR A 180 -0.65 -1.89 -13.03
CA THR A 180 -0.30 -1.50 -14.40
C THR A 180 1.14 -1.88 -14.76
N CYS A 181 2.10 -1.79 -13.82
CA CYS A 181 3.46 -2.28 -14.05
C CYS A 181 3.46 -3.78 -14.42
N ILE A 182 2.67 -4.60 -13.71
CA ILE A 182 2.59 -6.05 -13.96
C ILE A 182 1.90 -6.34 -15.30
N GLU A 183 0.75 -5.71 -15.58
CA GLU A 183 0.02 -5.91 -16.84
C GLU A 183 0.87 -5.53 -18.06
N ARG A 184 1.55 -4.38 -18.03
CA ARG A 184 2.47 -3.98 -19.12
C ARG A 184 3.61 -4.99 -19.32
N ALA A 185 4.15 -5.53 -18.22
CA ALA A 185 5.18 -6.55 -18.31
C ALA A 185 4.64 -7.84 -18.93
N LYS A 186 3.41 -8.25 -18.61
CA LYS A 186 2.72 -9.38 -19.25
C LYS A 186 2.47 -9.16 -20.73
N GLU A 187 1.97 -7.99 -21.13
CA GLU A 187 1.77 -7.61 -22.53
C GLU A 187 3.05 -7.68 -23.34
N ARG A 188 4.20 -7.43 -22.71
CA ARG A 188 5.53 -7.52 -23.30
C ARG A 188 6.15 -8.92 -23.20
N ASN A 189 5.40 -9.92 -22.73
CA ASN A 189 5.87 -11.30 -22.50
C ASN A 189 7.10 -11.36 -21.57
N MET A 190 7.21 -10.47 -20.59
CA MET A 190 8.23 -10.53 -19.57
C MET A 190 7.88 -11.59 -18.53
N ALA A 191 8.90 -12.27 -17.98
CA ALA A 191 8.68 -13.15 -16.84
C ALA A 191 8.27 -12.32 -15.61
N ILE A 192 7.23 -12.77 -14.88
CA ILE A 192 6.73 -12.11 -13.69
C ILE A 192 7.19 -12.87 -12.46
N GLY A 193 7.84 -12.15 -11.54
CA GLY A 193 8.22 -12.64 -10.22
C GLY A 193 7.62 -11.77 -9.11
N GLN A 194 7.69 -12.28 -7.89
CA GLN A 194 7.28 -11.53 -6.70
C GLN A 194 8.36 -11.59 -5.64
N LEU A 195 8.51 -10.49 -4.90
CA LEU A 195 9.52 -10.37 -3.85
C LEU A 195 9.04 -11.01 -2.54
N ASP A 196 7.80 -10.76 -2.16
CA ASP A 196 7.20 -11.43 -1.02
C ASP A 196 6.90 -12.90 -1.33
N GLN A 197 7.03 -13.73 -0.32
CA GLN A 197 6.62 -15.13 -0.37
C GLN A 197 5.39 -15.30 0.52
N VAL A 198 4.28 -15.68 -0.08
CA VAL A 198 3.16 -16.23 0.66
C VAL A 198 3.49 -17.71 0.89
N GLN A 199 3.94 -18.05 2.10
CA GLN A 199 4.13 -19.45 2.47
C GLN A 199 2.74 -20.06 2.74
N GLN A 200 2.29 -20.99 1.92
CA GLN A 200 1.03 -21.72 2.12
C GLN A 200 1.01 -22.48 3.47
N ASP A 201 2.16 -22.97 3.94
CA ASP A 201 2.28 -23.61 5.25
C ASP A 201 2.01 -22.66 6.43
N SER A 202 1.89 -21.36 6.19
CA SER A 202 1.76 -20.35 7.25
C SER A 202 0.32 -20.18 7.76
N VAL A 203 -0.71 -20.55 6.98
CA VAL A 203 -2.12 -20.26 7.35
C VAL A 203 -2.57 -21.08 8.54
N ALA A 204 -2.36 -22.40 8.51
CA ALA A 204 -2.71 -23.28 9.64
C ALA A 204 -1.92 -22.92 10.90
N LYS A 205 -0.61 -22.67 10.76
CA LYS A 205 0.26 -22.24 11.86
C LYS A 205 -0.11 -20.83 12.35
N MET A 206 -0.47 -19.93 11.46
CA MET A 206 -0.97 -18.60 11.81
C MET A 206 -2.26 -18.72 12.61
N ARG A 207 -3.22 -19.51 12.14
CA ARG A 207 -4.48 -19.77 12.87
C ARG A 207 -4.23 -20.34 14.25
N GLU A 208 -3.37 -21.37 14.38
CA GLU A 208 -2.99 -21.94 15.67
C GLU A 208 -2.42 -20.87 16.61
N THR A 209 -1.48 -20.06 16.12
CA THR A 209 -0.87 -18.98 16.90
C THR A 209 -1.91 -17.93 17.31
N LEU A 210 -2.83 -17.57 16.42
CA LEU A 210 -3.90 -16.62 16.71
C LEU A 210 -4.87 -17.18 17.75
N MET A 211 -5.23 -18.45 17.67
CA MET A 211 -6.10 -19.10 18.65
C MET A 211 -5.50 -19.15 20.05
N GLN A 212 -4.19 -19.36 20.17
CA GLN A 212 -3.49 -19.34 21.46
C GLN A 212 -3.47 -17.95 22.12
N ASN A 213 -3.68 -16.88 21.35
CA ASN A 213 -3.58 -15.49 21.79
C ASN A 213 -4.92 -14.74 21.83
N ILE A 214 -6.05 -15.45 21.92
CA ILE A 214 -7.39 -14.85 21.99
C ILE A 214 -7.51 -13.77 23.09
N PRO A 215 -7.04 -13.97 24.34
CA PRO A 215 -7.14 -12.92 25.36
C PRO A 215 -6.43 -11.62 24.96
N ALA A 216 -5.22 -11.71 24.42
CA ALA A 216 -4.47 -10.53 23.95
C ALA A 216 -5.14 -9.83 22.75
N GLN A 217 -5.87 -10.60 21.92
CA GLN A 217 -6.67 -10.02 20.83
C GLN A 217 -7.90 -9.28 21.38
N VAL A 218 -8.54 -9.77 22.41
CA VAL A 218 -9.63 -9.07 23.11
C VAL A 218 -9.12 -7.74 23.68
N ASP A 219 -8.00 -7.77 24.40
CA ASP A 219 -7.37 -6.55 24.96
C ASP A 219 -7.05 -5.54 23.85
N THR A 220 -6.53 -6.03 22.73
CA THR A 220 -6.24 -5.20 21.55
C THR A 220 -7.50 -4.59 20.98
N LEU A 221 -8.58 -5.37 20.79
CA LEU A 221 -9.85 -4.87 20.30
C LEU A 221 -10.43 -3.81 21.24
N VAL A 222 -10.48 -4.08 22.53
CA VAL A 222 -10.99 -3.14 23.54
C VAL A 222 -10.19 -1.84 23.53
N ASN A 223 -8.86 -1.91 23.39
CA ASN A 223 -8.03 -0.72 23.25
C ASN A 223 -8.34 0.04 21.94
N VAL A 224 -8.55 -0.67 20.81
CA VAL A 224 -8.95 -0.03 19.54
C VAL A 224 -10.27 0.70 19.71
N LEU A 225 -11.26 0.09 20.35
CA LEU A 225 -12.58 0.68 20.57
C LEU A 225 -12.49 1.93 21.48
N ASN A 226 -11.77 1.85 22.58
CA ASN A 226 -11.61 2.96 23.53
C ASN A 226 -10.80 4.13 22.95
N THR A 227 -9.92 3.86 21.98
CA THR A 227 -9.07 4.88 21.35
C THR A 227 -9.52 5.26 19.94
N TYR A 228 -10.74 4.94 19.54
CA TYR A 228 -11.26 5.13 18.19
C TYR A 228 -11.07 6.57 17.66
N GLU A 229 -11.44 7.58 18.43
CA GLU A 229 -11.28 9.00 18.02
C GLU A 229 -9.81 9.41 17.87
N GLN A 230 -8.96 8.94 18.78
CA GLN A 230 -7.51 9.20 18.69
C GLN A 230 -6.91 8.51 17.46
N ARG A 231 -7.39 7.31 17.13
CA ARG A 231 -6.97 6.56 15.90
C ARG A 231 -7.42 7.30 14.64
N LYS A 232 -8.62 7.85 14.61
CA LYS A 232 -9.09 8.71 13.52
C LYS A 232 -8.20 9.93 13.31
N GLN A 233 -7.83 10.60 14.38
CA GLN A 233 -6.92 11.74 14.30
C GLN A 233 -5.56 11.32 13.69
N ARG A 234 -4.97 10.22 14.18
CA ARG A 234 -3.72 9.67 13.61
C ARG A 234 -3.90 9.24 12.14
N GLY A 235 -5.03 8.64 11.78
CA GLY A 235 -5.35 8.31 10.39
C GLY A 235 -5.39 9.54 9.49
N ALA A 236 -5.93 10.66 9.98
CA ALA A 236 -5.91 11.94 9.26
C ALA A 236 -4.49 12.51 9.09
N GLU A 237 -3.62 12.32 10.07
CA GLU A 237 -2.19 12.68 9.98
C GLU A 237 -1.45 11.79 8.97
N GLN A 238 -1.71 10.49 9.03
CA GLN A 238 -1.17 9.54 8.08
C GLN A 238 -1.63 9.82 6.64
N LYS A 239 -2.90 10.21 6.46
CA LYS A 239 -3.38 10.66 5.16
C LYS A 239 -2.59 11.86 4.66
N ARG A 240 -2.41 12.90 5.48
CA ARG A 240 -1.60 14.07 5.10
C ARG A 240 -0.17 13.69 4.70
N PHE A 241 0.42 12.74 5.43
CA PHE A 241 1.72 12.19 5.09
C PHE A 241 1.72 11.58 3.69
N PHE A 242 0.77 10.67 3.38
CA PHE A 242 0.70 10.03 2.07
C PHE A 242 0.36 11.00 0.93
N GLU A 243 -0.52 11.98 1.16
CA GLU A 243 -0.79 13.01 0.15
C GLU A 243 0.48 13.83 -0.16
N LYS A 244 1.28 14.14 0.84
CA LYS A 244 2.56 14.82 0.64
C LYS A 244 3.58 13.95 -0.11
N CYS A 245 3.61 12.66 0.19
CA CYS A 245 4.41 11.69 -0.56
C CYS A 245 4.00 11.63 -2.05
N LYS A 246 2.70 11.66 -2.35
CA LYS A 246 2.18 11.73 -3.72
C LYS A 246 2.60 13.02 -4.45
N GLU A 247 2.55 14.16 -3.77
CA GLU A 247 3.00 15.43 -4.33
C GLU A 247 4.47 15.34 -4.76
N TYR A 248 5.36 14.89 -3.88
CA TYR A 248 6.79 14.72 -4.21
C TYR A 248 7.01 13.71 -5.32
N TRP A 249 6.30 12.59 -5.30
CA TRP A 249 6.38 11.59 -6.35
C TRP A 249 5.95 12.15 -7.71
N SER A 250 4.82 12.84 -7.77
CA SER A 250 4.27 13.44 -8.98
C SER A 250 5.16 14.59 -9.52
N ALA A 251 5.81 15.30 -8.61
CA ALA A 251 6.82 16.33 -8.97
C ALA A 251 8.18 15.73 -9.36
N SER A 252 8.32 14.38 -9.31
CA SER A 252 9.59 13.69 -9.50
C SER A 252 10.71 14.16 -8.53
N ASP A 253 10.33 14.57 -7.31
CA ASP A 253 11.24 15.12 -6.30
C ASP A 253 11.59 14.06 -5.24
N TYR A 254 12.51 13.16 -5.59
CA TYR A 254 12.99 12.11 -4.69
C TYR A 254 13.76 12.66 -3.48
N GLU A 255 14.45 13.79 -3.63
CA GLU A 255 15.23 14.39 -2.56
C GLU A 255 14.32 14.90 -1.44
N SER A 256 13.30 15.70 -1.78
CA SER A 256 12.29 16.15 -0.81
C SER A 256 11.48 15.01 -0.22
N PHE A 257 11.16 13.99 -1.01
CA PHE A 257 10.50 12.77 -0.52
C PHE A 257 11.35 12.07 0.55
N THR A 258 12.64 11.85 0.29
CA THR A 258 13.55 11.22 1.24
C THR A 258 13.67 12.03 2.52
N LYS A 259 13.90 13.33 2.40
CA LYS A 259 13.97 14.25 3.53
C LYS A 259 12.70 14.22 4.37
N TYR A 260 11.54 14.20 3.73
CA TYR A 260 10.25 14.14 4.43
C TYR A 260 10.03 12.81 5.14
N CYS A 261 10.44 11.69 4.55
CA CYS A 261 10.44 10.38 5.21
C CYS A 261 11.34 10.37 6.45
N ASP A 262 12.52 11.00 6.39
CA ASP A 262 13.46 11.10 7.52
C ASP A 262 12.89 12.02 8.62
N GLU A 263 12.39 13.21 8.28
CA GLU A 263 11.79 14.17 9.23
C GLU A 263 10.57 13.59 9.98
N THR A 264 9.83 12.70 9.34
CA THR A 264 8.66 12.04 9.93
C THR A 264 8.99 10.71 10.61
N GLU A 265 10.26 10.29 10.55
CA GLU A 265 10.74 8.99 11.06
C GLU A 265 9.93 7.80 10.47
N PHE A 266 9.47 7.94 9.22
CA PHE A 266 8.59 6.94 8.60
C PHE A 266 9.23 5.56 8.49
N VAL A 267 10.51 5.51 8.13
CA VAL A 267 11.27 4.26 7.99
C VAL A 267 11.46 3.59 9.35
N GLU A 268 11.84 4.36 10.36
CA GLU A 268 12.10 3.90 11.72
C GLU A 268 10.83 3.42 12.42
N LYS A 269 9.72 4.10 12.19
CA LYS A 269 8.38 3.74 12.73
C LYS A 269 7.76 2.54 12.04
N SER A 270 8.30 2.11 10.88
CA SER A 270 7.76 1.03 10.06
C SER A 270 8.75 -0.13 9.82
N PRO A 271 9.50 -0.62 10.84
CA PRO A 271 10.62 -1.56 10.62
C PRO A 271 10.17 -2.89 10.04
N GLN A 272 8.98 -3.40 10.41
CA GLN A 272 8.45 -4.66 9.88
C GLN A 272 7.96 -4.51 8.43
N LEU A 273 7.40 -3.34 8.11
CA LEU A 273 6.90 -3.05 6.78
C LEU A 273 8.03 -2.83 5.77
N LEU A 274 9.10 -2.17 6.16
CA LEU A 274 10.17 -1.74 5.26
C LEU A 274 11.45 -2.55 5.46
N LYS A 275 12.15 -2.37 6.59
CA LYS A 275 13.47 -2.96 6.83
C LYS A 275 13.45 -4.48 6.73
N ALA A 276 12.55 -5.14 7.47
CA ALA A 276 12.49 -6.60 7.51
C ALA A 276 12.15 -7.22 6.14
N ARG A 277 11.32 -6.56 5.33
CA ARG A 277 11.02 -7.00 3.96
C ARG A 277 12.21 -6.76 3.03
N ASN A 278 12.84 -5.58 3.07
CA ASN A 278 14.01 -5.26 2.26
C ASN A 278 15.15 -6.26 2.47
N GLU A 279 15.40 -6.65 3.73
CA GLU A 279 16.41 -7.65 4.07
C GLU A 279 16.07 -9.04 3.50
N LYS A 280 14.80 -9.46 3.56
CA LYS A 280 14.32 -10.72 2.96
C LYS A 280 14.35 -10.69 1.42
N TRP A 281 14.11 -9.54 0.81
CA TRP A 281 14.10 -9.38 -0.64
C TRP A 281 15.50 -9.39 -1.26
N LEU A 282 16.52 -8.94 -0.52
CA LEU A 282 17.88 -8.74 -1.04
C LEU A 282 18.47 -9.99 -1.74
N PRO A 283 18.38 -11.23 -1.18
CA PRO A 283 18.87 -12.42 -1.88
C PRO A 283 18.17 -12.62 -3.23
N LYS A 284 16.87 -12.49 -3.27
CA LYS A 284 16.04 -12.68 -4.46
C LYS A 284 16.30 -11.62 -5.53
N ILE A 285 16.44 -10.35 -5.12
CA ILE A 285 16.84 -9.24 -6.01
C ILE A 285 18.18 -9.55 -6.67
N LYS A 286 19.16 -10.01 -5.87
CA LYS A 286 20.51 -10.34 -6.37
C LYS A 286 20.48 -11.51 -7.34
N GLU A 287 19.67 -12.53 -7.11
CA GLU A 287 19.50 -13.69 -7.98
C GLU A 287 18.85 -13.27 -9.30
N ALA A 288 17.70 -12.62 -9.25
CA ALA A 288 17.00 -12.14 -10.43
C ALA A 288 17.88 -11.26 -11.33
N MET A 289 18.65 -10.33 -10.75
CA MET A 289 19.56 -9.48 -11.53
C MET A 289 20.71 -10.25 -12.21
N LYS A 290 21.12 -11.40 -11.67
CA LYS A 290 22.15 -12.27 -12.29
C LYS A 290 21.58 -13.06 -13.48
N GLU A 291 20.33 -13.48 -13.36
CA GLU A 291 19.65 -14.25 -14.41
C GLU A 291 19.36 -13.37 -15.62
N SER A 292 18.71 -12.22 -15.41
CA SER A 292 18.25 -11.33 -16.48
C SER A 292 18.16 -9.87 -16.04
N PRO A 293 18.20 -8.94 -17.01
CA PRO A 293 17.86 -7.56 -16.74
C PRO A 293 16.43 -7.45 -16.19
N THR A 294 16.29 -6.93 -14.99
CA THR A 294 15.05 -6.97 -14.19
C THR A 294 14.56 -5.56 -13.89
N MET A 295 13.25 -5.33 -14.02
CA MET A 295 12.54 -4.23 -13.40
C MET A 295 11.99 -4.71 -12.06
N PHE A 296 12.33 -4.01 -10.98
CA PHE A 296 11.73 -4.21 -9.66
C PHE A 296 10.80 -3.05 -9.39
N ALA A 297 9.49 -3.32 -9.23
CA ALA A 297 8.46 -2.32 -8.91
C ALA A 297 7.90 -2.59 -7.52
N PHE A 298 8.05 -1.63 -6.63
CA PHE A 298 7.59 -1.72 -5.23
C PHE A 298 7.41 -0.33 -4.63
N GLY A 299 6.72 -0.22 -3.50
CA GLY A 299 6.43 1.06 -2.85
C GLY A 299 7.67 1.90 -2.61
N ALA A 300 7.60 3.21 -2.93
CA ALA A 300 8.73 4.15 -2.85
C ALA A 300 9.39 4.23 -1.48
N GLY A 301 8.65 3.93 -0.40
CA GLY A 301 9.18 3.83 0.96
C GLY A 301 10.31 2.80 1.10
N HIS A 302 10.30 1.75 0.28
CA HIS A 302 11.35 0.74 0.26
C HIS A 302 12.69 1.23 -0.33
N LEU A 303 12.70 2.38 -1.02
CA LEU A 303 13.93 2.94 -1.60
C LEU A 303 14.78 3.72 -0.60
N VAL A 304 14.14 4.30 0.45
CA VAL A 304 14.74 5.35 1.30
C VAL A 304 15.39 4.80 2.57
N GLY A 305 16.27 5.61 3.13
CA GLY A 305 16.93 5.35 4.41
C GLY A 305 18.07 4.33 4.35
N PRO A 306 18.73 4.09 5.50
CA PRO A 306 19.87 3.16 5.61
C PRO A 306 19.51 1.72 5.29
N SER A 307 18.26 1.31 5.56
CA SER A 307 17.70 -0.02 5.27
C SER A 307 16.96 -0.07 3.93
N GLY A 308 16.94 1.01 3.16
CA GLY A 308 16.32 1.07 1.84
C GLY A 308 17.06 0.22 0.81
N VAL A 309 16.31 -0.33 -0.17
CA VAL A 309 16.86 -1.21 -1.22
C VAL A 309 18.02 -0.55 -1.97
N VAL A 310 17.96 0.77 -2.19
CA VAL A 310 19.05 1.53 -2.81
C VAL A 310 20.34 1.41 -2.00
N GLN A 311 20.26 1.63 -0.69
CA GLN A 311 21.45 1.63 0.18
C GLN A 311 21.96 0.22 0.44
N ILE A 312 21.08 -0.76 0.67
CA ILE A 312 21.53 -2.14 0.91
C ILE A 312 22.19 -2.75 -0.34
N LEU A 313 21.75 -2.39 -1.55
CA LEU A 313 22.43 -2.81 -2.78
C LEU A 313 23.78 -2.10 -2.97
N ARG A 314 23.91 -0.82 -2.60
CA ARG A 314 25.22 -0.14 -2.58
C ARG A 314 26.18 -0.81 -1.61
N ASN A 315 25.74 -1.14 -0.40
CA ASN A 315 26.50 -1.86 0.59
C ASN A 315 26.91 -3.28 0.10
N ALA A 316 26.09 -3.90 -0.76
CA ALA A 316 26.40 -5.18 -1.41
C ALA A 316 27.32 -5.05 -2.64
N GLY A 317 27.87 -3.86 -2.92
CA GLY A 317 28.86 -3.61 -3.98
C GLY A 317 28.26 -3.29 -5.37
N TYR A 318 26.97 -3.05 -5.48
CA TYR A 318 26.35 -2.60 -6.73
C TYR A 318 26.48 -1.09 -6.91
N LYS A 319 26.54 -0.66 -8.16
CA LYS A 319 26.43 0.77 -8.53
C LYS A 319 24.96 1.09 -8.75
N VAL A 320 24.36 1.83 -7.81
CA VAL A 320 22.95 2.26 -7.89
C VAL A 320 22.90 3.76 -8.11
N LYS A 321 22.41 4.16 -9.29
CA LYS A 321 22.30 5.57 -9.71
C LYS A 321 20.86 5.88 -10.09
N GLN A 322 20.38 7.01 -9.65
CA GLN A 322 19.09 7.56 -10.07
C GLN A 322 19.11 7.82 -11.59
N VAL A 323 18.01 7.50 -12.26
CA VAL A 323 17.82 7.78 -13.69
C VAL A 323 17.22 9.18 -13.80
N LYS A 324 17.92 10.04 -14.52
CA LYS A 324 17.45 11.39 -14.84
C LYS A 324 16.77 11.40 -16.19
#